data_f42a4c67f90ecc6f0df285a4dcd6adb2
#
_entry.id   f42a4c67f90ecc6f0df285a4dcd6adb2
#
_cell.length_a   1.000
_cell.length_b   1.000
_cell.length_c   1.000
_cell.angle_alpha   90.00
_cell.angle_beta   90.00
_cell.angle_gamma   90.00
#
_symmetry.space_group_name_H-M   'P 1'
#
loop_
_entity.id
_entity.type
_entity.pdbx_description
1 polymer ?
#
loop_
_entity_poly.entity_id
_entity_poly.type
_entity_poly.pdbx_seq_one_letter_code
_entity_poly.pdbx_strand_id
1 'polypeptide(L)'
;INKPTLLEIEFQKVKKSSINFIKKDKENPFNICFENWRRIVYSNHPYAFNTNGNANDVSKITYEDVLLEFKNFKSRDKYLISNNLEINGVNIETLEKKPLEEKSRTINHDLSPNNRFIFNNNDSNQTIIMMGDQTCSRRSSEYFPLKVLESYLSYGMSAALFKLFREKHGITYDLGVYYPIRS
;
A
#
# COMPACT_ATOMS: atom_id res chain seq x y z
N ILE A 1 -3.55 -23.21 -11.05
CA ILE A 1 -3.32 -22.81 -9.63
C ILE A 1 -3.04 -24.04 -8.76
N ASN A 2 -3.65 -25.19 -9.02
CA ASN A 2 -3.53 -26.36 -8.15
C ASN A 2 -2.17 -27.10 -8.22
N LYS A 3 -1.42 -26.95 -9.28
CA LYS A 3 -0.08 -27.57 -9.45
C LYS A 3 0.86 -26.60 -10.17
N PRO A 4 1.28 -25.48 -9.55
CA PRO A 4 2.27 -24.61 -10.15
C PRO A 4 3.62 -25.32 -10.20
N THR A 5 4.36 -25.08 -11.28
CA THR A 5 5.74 -25.54 -11.41
C THR A 5 6.60 -24.52 -10.65
N LEU A 6 6.80 -24.75 -9.37
CA LEU A 6 7.69 -23.93 -8.55
C LEU A 6 9.13 -24.38 -8.81
N LEU A 7 9.78 -23.83 -9.84
CA LEU A 7 11.18 -24.16 -10.14
C LEU A 7 12.10 -23.25 -9.32
N GLU A 8 13.14 -23.84 -8.71
CA GLU A 8 14.11 -23.09 -7.92
C GLU A 8 14.84 -22.02 -8.76
N ILE A 9 15.13 -22.32 -10.02
CA ILE A 9 15.76 -21.36 -10.93
C ILE A 9 14.88 -20.11 -11.15
N GLU A 10 13.57 -20.29 -11.24
CA GLU A 10 12.64 -19.16 -11.38
C GLU A 10 12.53 -18.37 -10.06
N PHE A 11 12.54 -19.06 -8.93
CA PHE A 11 12.61 -18.41 -7.63
C PHE A 11 13.84 -17.50 -7.53
N GLN A 12 15.03 -17.97 -7.90
CA GLN A 12 16.27 -17.16 -7.85
C GLN A 12 16.17 -15.93 -8.76
N LYS A 13 15.60 -16.07 -9.97
CA LYS A 13 15.38 -14.94 -10.88
C LYS A 13 14.43 -13.89 -10.27
N VAL A 14 13.28 -14.33 -9.74
CA VAL A 14 12.29 -13.44 -9.13
C VAL A 14 12.87 -12.77 -7.90
N LYS A 15 13.57 -13.50 -7.03
CA LYS A 15 14.23 -12.95 -5.85
C LYS A 15 15.22 -11.84 -6.23
N LYS A 16 16.09 -12.08 -7.21
CA LYS A 16 17.05 -11.09 -7.71
C LYS A 16 16.34 -9.85 -8.27
N SER A 17 15.29 -10.07 -9.07
CA SER A 17 14.49 -8.98 -9.64
C SER A 17 13.81 -8.14 -8.55
N SER A 18 13.23 -8.78 -7.53
CA SER A 18 12.60 -8.11 -6.39
C SER A 18 13.59 -7.27 -5.59
N ILE A 19 14.78 -7.80 -5.32
CA ILE A 19 15.84 -7.05 -4.63
C ILE A 19 16.25 -5.81 -5.44
N ASN A 20 16.43 -5.97 -6.75
CA ASN A 20 16.80 -4.85 -7.62
C ASN A 20 15.69 -3.80 -7.68
N PHE A 21 14.43 -4.24 -7.74
CA PHE A 21 13.27 -3.34 -7.70
C PHE A 21 13.25 -2.53 -6.41
N ILE A 22 13.41 -3.17 -5.24
CA ILE A 22 13.43 -2.50 -3.94
C ILE A 22 14.59 -1.49 -3.84
N LYS A 23 15.77 -1.83 -4.39
CA LYS A 23 16.91 -0.90 -4.41
C LYS A 23 16.62 0.31 -5.27
N LYS A 24 16.11 0.11 -6.48
CA LYS A 24 15.73 1.18 -7.41
C LYS A 24 14.63 2.07 -6.85
N ASP A 25 13.66 1.48 -6.15
CA ASP A 25 12.58 2.23 -5.50
C ASP A 25 13.10 3.22 -4.46
N LYS A 26 14.19 2.88 -3.78
CA LYS A 26 14.89 3.75 -2.82
C LYS A 26 15.77 4.85 -3.45
N GLU A 27 15.93 4.87 -4.77
CA GLU A 27 16.60 5.94 -5.48
C GLU A 27 15.64 7.11 -5.77
N ASN A 28 14.33 6.87 -5.72
CA ASN A 28 13.32 7.90 -5.96
C ASN A 28 13.09 8.73 -4.68
N PRO A 29 13.36 10.05 -4.71
CA PRO A 29 13.20 10.91 -3.53
C PRO A 29 11.76 10.95 -3.00
N PHE A 30 10.76 10.85 -3.88
CA PHE A 30 9.36 10.77 -3.47
C PHE A 30 9.08 9.53 -2.63
N ASN A 31 9.56 8.37 -3.04
CA ASN A 31 9.35 7.12 -2.33
C ASN A 31 10.05 7.14 -0.97
N ILE A 32 11.25 7.72 -0.89
CA ILE A 32 11.97 7.91 0.38
C ILE A 32 11.14 8.80 1.33
N CYS A 33 10.66 9.93 0.84
CA CYS A 33 9.84 10.85 1.62
C CYS A 33 8.56 10.17 2.10
N PHE A 34 7.86 9.45 1.21
CA PHE A 34 6.63 8.73 1.52
C PHE A 34 6.83 7.61 2.54
N GLU A 35 7.92 6.83 2.44
CA GLU A 35 8.23 5.79 3.43
C GLU A 35 8.49 6.39 4.81
N ASN A 36 9.25 7.48 4.89
CA ASN A 36 9.54 8.14 6.14
C ASN A 36 8.28 8.73 6.76
N TRP A 37 7.47 9.43 5.98
CA TRP A 37 6.17 9.95 6.43
C TRP A 37 5.27 8.82 6.96
N ARG A 38 5.15 7.72 6.22
CA ARG A 38 4.33 6.58 6.61
C ARG A 38 4.78 5.94 7.92
N ARG A 39 6.10 5.82 8.15
CA ARG A 39 6.66 5.29 9.39
C ARG A 39 6.37 6.19 10.60
N ILE A 40 6.30 7.50 10.39
CA ILE A 40 5.95 8.43 11.46
C ILE A 40 4.47 8.31 11.80
N VAL A 41 3.61 8.40 10.77
CA VAL A 41 2.16 8.42 10.95
C VAL A 41 1.64 7.10 11.50
N TYR A 42 2.24 5.99 11.08
CA TYR A 42 1.79 4.64 11.44
C TYR A 42 2.80 3.85 12.28
N SER A 43 3.58 4.50 13.13
CA SER A 43 4.77 3.93 13.82
C SER A 43 4.59 2.51 14.38
N ASN A 44 3.45 2.17 14.96
CA ASN A 44 3.15 0.87 15.55
C ASN A 44 2.11 0.07 14.78
N HIS A 45 1.77 0.49 13.57
CA HIS A 45 0.74 -0.15 12.77
C HIS A 45 1.37 -0.91 11.58
N PRO A 46 0.77 -2.02 11.11
CA PRO A 46 1.23 -2.72 9.91
C PRO A 46 1.35 -1.81 8.67
N TYR A 47 0.60 -0.74 8.58
CA TYR A 47 0.72 0.25 7.51
C TYR A 47 2.04 1.03 7.49
N ALA A 48 2.83 0.97 8.56
CA ALA A 48 4.18 1.52 8.58
C ALA A 48 5.15 0.74 7.68
N PHE A 49 4.87 -0.55 7.42
CA PHE A 49 5.77 -1.38 6.63
C PHE A 49 5.60 -1.16 5.12
N ASN A 50 6.71 -1.25 4.40
CA ASN A 50 6.66 -1.27 2.94
C ASN A 50 6.09 -2.61 2.46
N THR A 51 5.13 -2.56 1.54
CA THR A 51 4.48 -3.76 0.99
C THR A 51 5.45 -4.65 0.20
N ASN A 52 6.53 -4.07 -0.34
CA ASN A 52 7.58 -4.79 -1.04
C ASN A 52 8.65 -5.35 -0.10
N GLY A 53 8.54 -5.07 1.22
CA GLY A 53 9.57 -5.43 2.18
C GLY A 53 10.85 -4.59 2.04
N ASN A 54 11.96 -5.13 2.53
CA ASN A 54 13.27 -4.54 2.33
C ASN A 54 14.24 -5.54 1.68
N ALA A 55 15.25 -5.05 0.98
CA ALA A 55 16.17 -5.87 0.22
C ALA A 55 16.93 -6.90 1.07
N ASN A 56 17.23 -6.55 2.33
CA ASN A 56 17.95 -7.45 3.25
C ASN A 56 17.06 -8.63 3.67
N ASP A 57 15.80 -8.39 4.00
CA ASP A 57 14.87 -9.45 4.39
C ASP A 57 14.53 -10.35 3.19
N VAL A 58 14.28 -9.76 2.01
CA VAL A 58 14.06 -10.54 0.78
C VAL A 58 15.29 -11.40 0.44
N SER A 59 16.50 -10.92 0.72
CA SER A 59 17.72 -11.69 0.47
C SER A 59 17.85 -12.95 1.34
N LYS A 60 17.20 -12.98 2.51
CA LYS A 60 17.21 -14.12 3.44
C LYS A 60 16.17 -15.18 3.10
N ILE A 61 15.15 -14.86 2.30
CA ILE A 61 14.11 -15.82 1.92
C ILE A 61 14.74 -16.97 1.15
N THR A 62 14.47 -18.20 1.57
CA THR A 62 14.93 -19.42 0.92
C THR A 62 13.86 -19.99 -0.02
N TYR A 63 14.26 -20.95 -0.85
CA TYR A 63 13.32 -21.67 -1.71
C TYR A 63 12.37 -22.53 -0.87
N GLU A 64 12.86 -23.10 0.21
CA GLU A 64 12.09 -23.90 1.17
C GLU A 64 11.01 -23.06 1.85
N ASP A 65 11.30 -21.80 2.19
CA ASP A 65 10.30 -20.89 2.76
C ASP A 65 9.13 -20.69 1.79
N VAL A 66 9.43 -20.55 0.49
CA VAL A 66 8.39 -20.39 -0.55
C VAL A 66 7.54 -21.65 -0.69
N LEU A 67 8.19 -22.83 -0.67
CA LEU A 67 7.46 -24.12 -0.75
C LEU A 67 6.55 -24.29 0.46
N LEU A 68 7.04 -23.98 1.67
CA LEU A 68 6.27 -24.04 2.90
C LEU A 68 5.06 -23.11 2.85
N GLU A 69 5.29 -21.84 2.47
CA GLU A 69 4.22 -20.85 2.39
C GLU A 69 3.19 -21.22 1.31
N PHE A 70 3.62 -21.78 0.19
CA PHE A 70 2.70 -22.29 -0.82
C PHE A 70 1.83 -23.44 -0.31
N LYS A 71 2.40 -24.33 0.51
CA LYS A 71 1.63 -25.41 1.18
C LYS A 71 0.58 -24.80 2.14
N ASN A 72 1.00 -23.81 2.94
CA ASN A 72 0.11 -23.09 3.84
C ASN A 72 -0.99 -22.32 3.09
N PHE A 73 -0.65 -21.72 1.94
CA PHE A 73 -1.62 -21.03 1.08
C PHE A 73 -2.73 -21.94 0.58
N LYS A 74 -2.43 -23.22 0.30
CA LYS A 74 -3.44 -24.20 -0.13
C LYS A 74 -4.49 -24.50 0.94
N SER A 75 -4.14 -24.39 2.22
CA SER A 75 -5.04 -24.65 3.35
C SER A 75 -5.86 -23.42 3.78
N ARG A 76 -5.55 -22.21 3.26
CA ARG A 76 -6.27 -20.98 3.60
C ARG A 76 -7.64 -20.93 2.92
N ASP A 77 -8.59 -20.26 3.55
CA ASP A 77 -9.88 -19.95 2.92
C ASP A 77 -9.67 -19.15 1.63
N LYS A 78 -10.43 -19.50 0.61
CA LYS A 78 -10.35 -18.87 -0.71
C LYS A 78 -11.68 -18.26 -1.07
N TYR A 79 -11.64 -17.07 -1.62
CA TYR A 79 -12.81 -16.35 -2.12
C TYR A 79 -12.73 -16.27 -3.63
N LEU A 80 -13.82 -16.65 -4.30
CA LEU A 80 -13.98 -16.50 -5.74
C LEU A 80 -14.96 -15.37 -6.00
N ILE A 81 -14.53 -14.37 -6.76
CA ILE A 81 -15.37 -13.28 -7.24
C ILE A 81 -15.44 -13.40 -8.76
N SER A 82 -16.63 -13.56 -9.30
CA SER A 82 -16.87 -13.66 -10.74
C SER A 82 -18.11 -12.88 -11.14
N ASN A 83 -18.04 -12.21 -12.28
CA ASN A 83 -19.18 -11.59 -12.94
C ASN A 83 -19.97 -12.57 -13.83
N ASN A 84 -19.46 -13.77 -14.02
CA ASN A 84 -20.09 -14.83 -14.78
C ASN A 84 -20.19 -16.10 -13.92
N LEU A 85 -21.36 -16.74 -13.93
CA LEU A 85 -21.61 -18.01 -13.22
C LEU A 85 -20.95 -19.21 -13.89
N GLU A 86 -20.67 -19.12 -15.20
CA GLU A 86 -20.00 -20.18 -15.94
C GLU A 86 -18.50 -19.92 -16.01
N ILE A 87 -17.76 -20.54 -15.11
CA ILE A 87 -16.29 -20.56 -15.18
C ILE A 87 -15.90 -21.97 -15.66
N ASN A 88 -15.37 -22.05 -16.88
CA ASN A 88 -14.91 -23.31 -17.47
C ASN A 88 -13.96 -24.05 -16.54
N GLY A 89 -14.34 -25.25 -16.11
CA GLY A 89 -13.54 -26.14 -15.25
C GLY A 89 -13.62 -25.87 -13.74
N VAL A 90 -14.47 -24.94 -13.29
CA VAL A 90 -14.74 -24.72 -11.85
C VAL A 90 -16.20 -25.05 -11.59
N ASN A 91 -16.45 -26.12 -10.83
CA ASN A 91 -17.79 -26.43 -10.34
C ASN A 91 -18.07 -25.55 -9.11
N ILE A 92 -18.86 -24.49 -9.30
CA ILE A 92 -19.20 -23.50 -8.26
C ILE A 92 -20.10 -24.13 -7.18
N GLU A 93 -20.84 -25.19 -7.49
CA GLU A 93 -21.70 -25.88 -6.55
C GLU A 93 -20.93 -26.60 -5.44
N THR A 94 -19.66 -26.95 -5.69
CA THR A 94 -18.78 -27.59 -4.71
C THR A 94 -18.05 -26.60 -3.79
N LEU A 95 -18.16 -25.30 -4.04
CA LEU A 95 -17.62 -24.29 -3.16
C LEU A 95 -18.59 -24.07 -1.99
N GLU A 96 -18.19 -24.49 -0.81
CA GLU A 96 -18.95 -24.21 0.41
C GLU A 96 -19.19 -22.69 0.53
N LYS A 97 -20.46 -22.29 0.54
CA LYS A 97 -20.87 -20.91 0.82
C LYS A 97 -20.70 -20.66 2.33
N LYS A 98 -19.48 -20.40 2.76
CA LYS A 98 -19.26 -19.91 4.12
C LYS A 98 -19.70 -18.44 4.19
N PRO A 99 -20.55 -18.06 5.19
CA PRO A 99 -20.81 -16.66 5.46
C PRO A 99 -19.48 -15.95 5.69
N LEU A 100 -19.35 -14.74 5.14
CA LEU A 100 -18.23 -13.86 5.47
C LEU A 100 -18.33 -13.52 6.96
N GLU A 101 -17.64 -14.28 7.80
CA GLU A 101 -17.39 -13.82 9.16
C GLU A 101 -16.48 -12.60 9.07
N GLU A 102 -17.05 -11.42 9.27
CA GLU A 102 -16.28 -10.22 9.51
C GLU A 102 -15.45 -10.41 10.78
N LYS A 103 -14.28 -11.01 10.66
CA LYS A 103 -13.28 -10.95 11.72
C LYS A 103 -12.75 -9.51 11.74
N SER A 104 -13.52 -8.63 12.39
CA SER A 104 -13.07 -7.32 12.75
C SER A 104 -11.86 -7.48 13.69
N ARG A 105 -10.66 -7.48 13.11
CA ARG A 105 -9.47 -7.22 13.90
C ARG A 105 -9.47 -5.73 14.20
N THR A 106 -10.15 -5.33 15.28
CA THR A 106 -9.96 -4.01 15.87
C THR A 106 -8.54 -3.96 16.40
N ILE A 107 -7.64 -3.47 15.59
CA ILE A 107 -6.31 -3.12 16.07
C ILE A 107 -6.50 -1.74 16.71
N ASN A 108 -6.66 -1.73 18.03
CA ASN A 108 -6.64 -0.48 18.79
C ASN A 108 -5.22 0.06 18.74
N HIS A 109 -5.02 1.11 17.97
CA HIS A 109 -3.80 1.88 17.99
C HIS A 109 -4.04 3.16 18.77
N ASP A 110 -3.19 3.41 19.74
CA ASP A 110 -3.07 4.73 20.36
C ASP A 110 -2.60 5.70 19.26
N LEU A 111 -3.57 6.42 18.72
CA LEU A 111 -3.36 7.49 17.77
C LEU A 111 -2.90 8.73 18.58
N SER A 112 -1.69 8.68 19.13
CA SER A 112 -1.09 9.87 19.73
C SER A 112 -0.66 10.79 18.60
N PRO A 113 -1.24 11.99 18.47
CA PRO A 113 -0.78 12.97 17.49
C PRO A 113 0.63 13.41 17.95
N ASN A 114 1.63 12.78 17.41
CA ASN A 114 3.01 13.21 17.57
C ASN A 114 3.31 14.16 16.40
N ASN A 115 3.34 15.45 16.68
CA ASN A 115 3.91 16.44 15.79
C ASN A 115 5.39 16.12 15.59
N ARG A 116 5.67 15.19 14.65
CA ARG A 116 7.03 14.81 14.29
C ARG A 116 7.38 15.43 12.95
N PHE A 117 8.53 16.05 12.94
CA PHE A 117 9.13 16.59 11.75
C PHE A 117 10.39 15.77 11.42
N ILE A 118 10.50 15.25 10.21
CA ILE A 118 11.72 14.62 9.72
C ILE A 118 12.22 15.41 8.52
N PHE A 119 13.46 15.77 8.60
CA PHE A 119 14.19 16.39 7.50
C PHE A 119 15.25 15.42 7.00
N ASN A 120 15.17 15.01 5.73
CA ASN A 120 16.20 14.23 5.06
C ASN A 120 16.86 15.09 4.00
N ASN A 121 18.15 15.28 4.13
CA ASN A 121 18.92 15.92 3.09
C ASN A 121 19.36 14.84 2.08
N ASN A 122 18.91 14.98 0.83
CA ASN A 122 19.34 14.16 -0.31
C ASN A 122 20.00 15.09 -1.33
N ASP A 123 20.96 14.56 -2.10
CA ASP A 123 21.59 15.26 -3.23
C ASP A 123 20.63 15.45 -4.42
N SER A 124 19.37 15.69 -4.13
CA SER A 124 18.32 15.94 -5.13
C SER A 124 18.11 17.43 -5.32
N ASN A 125 17.98 17.86 -6.57
CA ASN A 125 17.60 19.22 -6.91
C ASN A 125 16.11 19.53 -6.63
N GLN A 126 15.36 18.58 -6.08
CA GLN A 126 13.95 18.73 -5.77
C GLN A 126 13.71 18.62 -4.27
N THR A 127 12.90 19.52 -3.74
CA THR A 127 12.37 19.42 -2.38
C THR A 127 10.99 18.76 -2.41
N ILE A 128 10.83 17.69 -1.66
CA ILE A 128 9.55 16.98 -1.52
C ILE A 128 9.05 17.19 -0.10
N ILE A 129 7.83 17.67 0.02
CA ILE A 129 7.18 17.92 1.30
C ILE A 129 5.93 17.02 1.38
N MET A 130 5.85 16.20 2.42
CA MET A 130 4.66 15.42 2.74
C MET A 130 4.14 15.82 4.10
N MET A 131 2.87 16.18 4.15
CA MET A 131 2.15 16.54 5.37
C MET A 131 0.89 15.71 5.48
N GLY A 132 0.54 15.31 6.65
CA GLY A 132 -0.70 14.59 6.89
C GLY A 132 -0.67 13.82 8.20
N ASP A 133 -1.85 13.35 8.57
CA ASP A 133 -2.07 12.59 9.79
C ASP A 133 -3.11 11.50 9.56
N GLN A 134 -3.33 10.70 10.57
CA GLN A 134 -4.40 9.73 10.58
C GLN A 134 -5.75 10.45 10.71
N THR A 135 -6.76 9.90 10.06
CA THR A 135 -8.11 10.44 10.09
C THR A 135 -9.12 9.29 10.20
N CYS A 136 -10.38 9.57 10.03
CA CYS A 136 -11.45 8.61 10.22
C CYS A 136 -11.37 7.39 9.28
N SER A 137 -11.89 6.27 9.72
CA SER A 137 -12.02 5.06 8.90
C SER A 137 -13.15 5.23 7.87
N ARG A 138 -13.19 4.35 6.86
CA ARG A 138 -14.26 4.29 5.86
C ARG A 138 -15.67 4.15 6.44
N ARG A 139 -15.80 3.60 7.66
CA ARG A 139 -17.09 3.39 8.32
C ARG A 139 -17.61 4.62 9.05
N SER A 140 -16.78 5.67 9.17
CA SER A 140 -17.19 6.93 9.80
C SER A 140 -18.11 7.74 8.89
N SER A 141 -19.02 8.47 9.49
CA SER A 141 -19.86 9.48 8.80
C SER A 141 -19.04 10.60 8.15
N GLU A 142 -17.83 10.86 8.66
CA GLU A 142 -16.93 11.90 8.16
C GLU A 142 -16.16 11.47 6.89
N TYR A 143 -16.21 10.19 6.53
CA TYR A 143 -15.47 9.68 5.38
C TYR A 143 -15.83 10.39 4.07
N PHE A 144 -17.12 10.49 3.74
CA PHE A 144 -17.55 11.13 2.51
C PHE A 144 -17.29 12.64 2.47
N PRO A 145 -17.52 13.42 3.53
CA PRO A 145 -17.07 14.81 3.60
C PRO A 145 -15.57 14.98 3.31
N LEU A 146 -14.72 14.11 3.85
CA LEU A 146 -13.28 14.16 3.59
C LEU A 146 -12.93 13.79 2.14
N LYS A 147 -13.66 12.88 1.50
CA LYS A 147 -13.49 12.59 0.05
C LYS A 147 -13.87 13.78 -0.82
N VAL A 148 -14.90 14.53 -0.45
CA VAL A 148 -15.25 15.78 -1.14
C VAL A 148 -14.16 16.82 -0.95
N LEU A 149 -13.62 16.96 0.27
CA LEU A 149 -12.51 17.87 0.55
C LEU A 149 -11.25 17.50 -0.25
N GLU A 150 -10.88 16.21 -0.31
CA GLU A 150 -9.78 15.72 -1.15
C GLU A 150 -9.96 16.18 -2.61
N SER A 151 -11.15 15.98 -3.16
CA SER A 151 -11.47 16.37 -4.55
C SER A 151 -11.38 17.88 -4.75
N TYR A 152 -11.92 18.68 -3.83
CA TYR A 152 -11.86 20.14 -3.88
C TYR A 152 -10.42 20.66 -3.85
N LEU A 153 -9.57 20.04 -3.03
CA LEU A 153 -8.18 20.47 -2.85
C LEU A 153 -7.28 20.08 -4.02
N SER A 154 -7.48 18.89 -4.64
CA SER A 154 -6.48 18.33 -5.55
C SER A 154 -6.99 17.82 -6.89
N TYR A 155 -8.31 17.78 -7.15
CA TYR A 155 -8.81 17.17 -8.37
C TYR A 155 -8.92 18.16 -9.53
N GLY A 156 -8.01 18.00 -10.52
CA GLY A 156 -7.99 18.76 -11.76
C GLY A 156 -7.39 20.17 -11.62
N MET A 157 -7.36 20.89 -12.73
CA MET A 157 -6.76 22.22 -12.82
C MET A 157 -7.54 23.31 -12.06
N SER A 158 -8.80 23.07 -11.75
CA SER A 158 -9.62 24.00 -10.96
C SER A 158 -9.46 23.82 -9.45
N ALA A 159 -8.70 22.83 -9.01
CA ALA A 159 -8.48 22.53 -7.60
C ALA A 159 -7.83 23.68 -6.84
N ALA A 160 -8.20 23.84 -5.57
CA ALA A 160 -7.74 24.97 -4.75
C ALA A 160 -6.22 25.03 -4.61
N LEU A 161 -5.57 23.90 -4.38
CA LEU A 161 -4.11 23.84 -4.25
C LEU A 161 -3.42 24.13 -5.58
N PHE A 162 -3.94 23.62 -6.70
CA PHE A 162 -3.38 23.88 -8.01
C PHE A 162 -3.37 25.38 -8.32
N LYS A 163 -4.51 26.06 -8.13
CA LYS A 163 -4.62 27.51 -8.34
C LYS A 163 -3.67 28.29 -7.44
N LEU A 164 -3.56 27.87 -6.17
CA LEU A 164 -2.70 28.58 -5.21
C LEU A 164 -1.22 28.39 -5.50
N PHE A 165 -0.75 27.14 -5.52
CA PHE A 165 0.68 26.85 -5.54
C PHE A 165 1.27 26.89 -6.96
N ARG A 166 0.53 26.43 -7.95
CA ARG A 166 1.04 26.38 -9.32
C ARG A 166 0.72 27.64 -10.11
N GLU A 167 -0.53 28.08 -10.14
CA GLU A 167 -0.90 29.24 -10.97
C GLU A 167 -0.48 30.58 -10.33
N LYS A 168 -0.83 30.78 -9.05
CA LYS A 168 -0.57 32.05 -8.38
C LYS A 168 0.89 32.23 -7.97
N HIS A 169 1.52 31.20 -7.45
CA HIS A 169 2.87 31.29 -6.89
C HIS A 169 3.97 30.60 -7.72
N GLY A 170 3.63 29.72 -8.65
CA GLY A 170 4.61 29.02 -9.50
C GLY A 170 5.63 28.16 -8.73
N ILE A 171 5.27 27.68 -7.54
CA ILE A 171 6.21 27.02 -6.62
C ILE A 171 6.43 25.56 -7.00
N THR A 172 5.41 24.87 -7.51
CA THR A 172 5.48 23.43 -7.78
C THR A 172 4.68 23.03 -9.02
N TYR A 173 5.16 21.97 -9.68
CA TYR A 173 4.44 21.32 -10.77
C TYR A 173 3.58 20.16 -10.31
N ASP A 174 4.00 19.47 -9.25
CA ASP A 174 3.33 18.29 -8.72
C ASP A 174 2.84 18.56 -7.30
N LEU A 175 1.55 18.43 -7.12
CA LEU A 175 0.91 18.61 -5.83
C LEU A 175 -0.41 17.85 -5.82
N GLY A 176 -0.77 17.34 -4.65
CA GLY A 176 -2.01 16.60 -4.50
C GLY A 176 -2.33 16.29 -3.06
N VAL A 177 -3.58 15.92 -2.83
CA VAL A 177 -4.05 15.36 -1.57
C VAL A 177 -4.42 13.91 -1.85
N TYR A 178 -4.04 13.04 -0.97
CA TYR A 178 -4.31 11.62 -1.07
C TYR A 178 -4.97 11.11 0.21
N TYR A 179 -6.21 10.68 0.08
CA TYR A 179 -6.98 10.07 1.15
C TYR A 179 -7.34 8.62 0.77
N PRO A 180 -6.46 7.64 1.06
CA PRO A 180 -6.67 6.26 0.66
C PRO A 180 -7.82 5.62 1.44
N ILE A 181 -8.53 4.71 0.78
CA ILE A 181 -9.52 3.84 1.44
C ILE A 181 -8.75 2.82 2.26
N ARG A 182 -8.81 2.96 3.59
CA ARG A 182 -8.27 2.00 4.55
C ARG A 182 -9.33 1.68 5.60
N SER A 183 -9.32 0.46 6.08
CA SER A 183 -10.21 -0.02 7.13
C SER A 183 -9.53 -0.01 8.48
#